data_31e5a0dc39001344c2b13c77bcd5ccf4
#
_entry.id   31e5a0dc39001344c2b13c77bcd5ccf4
#
_cell.length_a   1.000
_cell.length_b   1.000
_cell.length_c   1.000
_cell.angle_alpha   90.00
_cell.angle_beta   90.00
_cell.angle_gamma   90.00
#
_symmetry.space_group_name_H-M   'P 1'
#
loop_
_entity.id
_entity.type
_entity.pdbx_description
1 polymer ?
#
loop_
_entity_poly.entity_id
_entity_poly.type
_entity_poly.pdbx_seq_one_letter_code
_entity_poly.pdbx_strand_id
1 'polypeptide(L)'
;MKFSICIPTLNEEKYIGGILSCLEKQTFRDFEVVVVDGESVDKTKEEVLKFSDKYPLKFLKSPQRGVSFQRNFAAKNAVNEYLIFFDADVMIENDFLEKINNHLEKQNIDILTTWNKPISDKPVDEFIYLFVNIFMLELIKKKSPGAVGVFICVRKKSFDKIGGFREKVNFGEDFDLAKRLHDSGFTYALLKKPKVHVSVRRFDKEGRLNMIIKNLRAATYYLRDKNDFIDKIQGKFKHEFGKF
;
A
#
# COMPACT_ATOMS: atom_id res chain seq x y z
N MET A 1 18.62 -11.01 -3.21
CA MET A 1 17.44 -10.56 -2.48
C MET A 1 16.27 -10.42 -3.44
N LYS A 2 15.05 -10.74 -3.00
CA LYS A 2 13.84 -10.75 -3.84
C LYS A 2 12.96 -9.52 -3.66
N PHE A 3 12.78 -9.05 -2.42
CA PHE A 3 11.87 -7.96 -2.09
C PHE A 3 12.57 -6.74 -1.54
N SER A 4 12.18 -5.55 -2.02
CA SER A 4 12.44 -4.27 -1.35
C SER A 4 11.12 -3.75 -0.79
N ILE A 5 11.02 -3.71 0.54
CA ILE A 5 9.83 -3.28 1.26
C ILE A 5 9.93 -1.77 1.49
N CYS A 6 9.02 -1.03 0.86
CA CYS A 6 9.01 0.43 0.81
C CYS A 6 7.89 0.96 1.72
N ILE A 7 8.23 1.71 2.76
CA ILE A 7 7.27 2.21 3.75
C ILE A 7 7.39 3.74 3.84
N PRO A 8 6.42 4.50 3.31
CA PRO A 8 6.37 5.94 3.53
C PRO A 8 5.88 6.23 4.96
N THR A 9 6.50 7.19 5.64
CA THR A 9 6.11 7.59 7.00
C THR A 9 5.96 9.11 7.11
N LEU A 10 5.02 9.54 7.96
CA LEU A 10 4.89 10.91 8.45
C LEU A 10 4.11 10.91 9.76
N ASN A 11 4.81 11.12 10.90
CA ASN A 11 4.25 11.09 12.25
C ASN A 11 3.58 9.74 12.59
N GLU A 12 4.33 8.66 12.46
CA GLU A 12 3.86 7.28 12.66
C GLU A 12 4.50 6.59 13.87
N GLU A 13 4.99 7.35 14.88
CA GLU A 13 5.67 6.80 16.07
C GLU A 13 4.88 5.69 16.77
N LYS A 14 3.52 5.76 16.74
CA LYS A 14 2.62 4.82 17.42
C LYS A 14 2.36 3.54 16.62
N TYR A 15 2.62 3.54 15.32
CA TYR A 15 2.18 2.47 14.42
C TYR A 15 3.32 1.75 13.72
N ILE A 16 4.37 2.47 13.30
CA ILE A 16 5.45 1.93 12.48
C ILE A 16 6.14 0.70 13.12
N GLY A 17 6.26 0.66 14.44
CA GLY A 17 6.81 -0.49 15.16
C GLY A 17 6.04 -1.79 14.93
N GLY A 18 4.74 -1.72 14.64
CA GLY A 18 3.90 -2.88 14.37
C GLY A 18 4.33 -3.64 13.12
N ILE A 19 4.37 -2.97 11.98
CA ILE A 19 4.80 -3.61 10.71
C ILE A 19 6.27 -4.03 10.77
N LEU A 20 7.16 -3.24 11.37
CA LEU A 20 8.58 -3.58 11.49
C LEU A 20 8.79 -4.84 12.35
N SER A 21 8.02 -5.01 13.43
CA SER A 21 8.02 -6.23 14.24
C SER A 21 7.46 -7.44 13.48
N CYS A 22 6.45 -7.24 12.62
CA CYS A 22 5.95 -8.31 11.75
C CYS A 22 7.03 -8.74 10.73
N LEU A 23 7.81 -7.80 10.19
CA LEU A 23 8.90 -8.09 9.26
C LEU A 23 10.07 -8.83 9.95
N GLU A 24 10.38 -8.49 11.18
CA GLU A 24 11.38 -9.25 11.98
C GLU A 24 10.99 -10.72 12.14
N LYS A 25 9.69 -11.04 12.20
CA LYS A 25 9.18 -12.40 12.41
C LYS A 25 8.90 -13.17 11.12
N GLN A 26 9.14 -12.59 9.93
CA GLN A 26 8.87 -13.28 8.67
C GLN A 26 9.72 -14.56 8.52
N THR A 27 9.10 -15.63 8.04
CA THR A 27 9.78 -16.88 7.66
C THR A 27 10.65 -16.70 6.42
N PHE A 28 10.22 -15.89 5.47
CA PHE A 28 10.99 -15.50 4.29
C PHE A 28 11.90 -14.31 4.61
N ARG A 29 13.22 -14.49 4.49
CA ARG A 29 14.23 -13.50 4.94
C ARG A 29 14.95 -12.77 3.80
N ASP A 30 14.63 -13.07 2.55
CA ASP A 30 15.32 -12.49 1.39
C ASP A 30 14.72 -11.14 0.98
N PHE A 31 14.82 -10.15 1.86
CA PHE A 31 14.31 -8.80 1.67
C PHE A 31 15.20 -7.71 2.29
N GLU A 32 15.02 -6.49 1.84
CA GLU A 32 15.46 -5.25 2.50
C GLU A 32 14.25 -4.38 2.84
N VAL A 33 14.40 -3.45 3.77
CA VAL A 33 13.39 -2.45 4.13
C VAL A 33 13.92 -1.05 3.84
N VAL A 34 13.11 -0.24 3.15
CA VAL A 34 13.41 1.17 2.84
C VAL A 34 12.29 2.02 3.42
N VAL A 35 12.54 2.64 4.56
CA VAL A 35 11.61 3.60 5.18
C VAL A 35 11.95 4.99 4.68
N VAL A 36 10.95 5.70 4.16
CA VAL A 36 11.10 7.08 3.69
C VAL A 36 10.24 8.01 4.53
N ASP A 37 10.89 8.87 5.29
CA ASP A 37 10.25 9.79 6.23
C ASP A 37 9.98 11.15 5.60
N GLY A 38 8.73 11.61 5.69
CA GLY A 38 8.22 12.87 5.16
C GLY A 38 8.40 14.07 6.11
N GLU A 39 9.51 14.14 6.86
CA GLU A 39 9.79 15.15 7.88
C GLU A 39 8.87 15.03 9.11
N SER A 40 8.85 13.83 9.71
CA SER A 40 8.18 13.59 10.98
C SER A 40 8.76 14.48 12.10
N VAL A 41 7.88 14.95 12.96
CA VAL A 41 8.23 15.77 14.13
C VAL A 41 8.09 15.03 15.45
N ASP A 42 7.64 13.76 15.38
CA ASP A 42 7.50 12.81 16.48
C ASP A 42 8.71 11.85 16.52
N LYS A 43 8.60 10.77 17.28
CA LYS A 43 9.65 9.76 17.44
C LYS A 43 9.66 8.67 16.36
N THR A 44 9.07 8.93 15.17
CA THR A 44 9.03 7.94 14.07
C THR A 44 10.41 7.39 13.74
N LYS A 45 11.42 8.28 13.63
CA LYS A 45 12.80 7.87 13.31
C LYS A 45 13.37 6.94 14.35
N GLU A 46 13.23 7.28 15.63
CA GLU A 46 13.74 6.49 16.75
C GLU A 46 13.08 5.10 16.77
N GLU A 47 11.77 5.03 16.53
CA GLU A 47 11.05 3.75 16.46
C GLU A 47 11.56 2.88 15.30
N VAL A 48 11.81 3.46 14.14
CA VAL A 48 12.37 2.72 12.98
C VAL A 48 13.77 2.19 13.28
N LEU A 49 14.63 3.01 13.87
CA LEU A 49 16.04 2.64 14.12
C LEU A 49 16.22 1.51 15.13
N LYS A 50 15.21 1.17 15.95
CA LYS A 50 15.21 -0.02 16.82
C LYS A 50 15.33 -1.34 16.04
N PHE A 51 15.07 -1.33 14.75
CA PHE A 51 15.12 -2.51 13.88
C PHE A 51 16.34 -2.57 12.96
N SER A 52 17.30 -1.66 13.11
CA SER A 52 18.47 -1.54 12.22
C SER A 52 19.41 -2.76 12.26
N ASP A 53 19.39 -3.55 13.32
CA ASP A 53 20.16 -4.78 13.51
C ASP A 53 19.38 -6.07 13.18
N LYS A 54 18.08 -5.98 12.83
CA LYS A 54 17.20 -7.14 12.62
C LYS A 54 17.18 -7.63 11.17
N TYR A 55 17.33 -6.72 10.23
CA TYR A 55 17.35 -6.95 8.78
C TYR A 55 17.97 -5.75 8.06
N PRO A 56 18.38 -5.88 6.78
CA PRO A 56 18.85 -4.74 5.99
C PRO A 56 17.79 -3.63 5.94
N LEU A 57 18.06 -2.52 6.64
CA LEU A 57 17.14 -1.39 6.79
C LEU A 57 17.82 -0.08 6.38
N LYS A 58 17.15 0.68 5.52
CA LYS A 58 17.54 2.04 5.16
C LYS A 58 16.46 2.99 5.67
N PHE A 59 16.86 4.00 6.45
CA PHE A 59 16.00 5.13 6.81
C PHE A 59 16.43 6.36 6.01
N LEU A 60 15.54 6.89 5.19
CA LEU A 60 15.81 8.01 4.30
C LEU A 60 14.87 9.17 4.62
N LYS A 61 15.41 10.39 4.69
CA LYS A 61 14.60 11.60 4.76
C LYS A 61 14.12 11.95 3.35
N SER A 62 12.82 12.13 3.19
CA SER A 62 12.24 12.55 1.91
C SER A 62 12.59 14.01 1.61
N PRO A 63 13.04 14.35 0.42
CA PRO A 63 13.23 15.74 0.02
C PRO A 63 11.91 16.50 -0.16
N GLN A 64 10.79 15.79 -0.29
CA GLN A 64 9.46 16.37 -0.48
C GLN A 64 8.40 15.55 0.27
N ARG A 65 7.40 16.21 0.83
CA ARG A 65 6.23 15.55 1.43
C ARG A 65 5.29 15.01 0.35
N GLY A 66 4.66 13.89 0.64
CA GLY A 66 3.64 13.27 -0.22
C GLY A 66 3.88 11.78 -0.39
N VAL A 67 2.81 10.98 -0.19
CA VAL A 67 2.89 9.51 -0.20
C VAL A 67 3.42 8.97 -1.52
N SER A 68 2.95 9.49 -2.66
CA SER A 68 3.40 9.08 -4.00
C SER A 68 4.89 9.39 -4.22
N PHE A 69 5.34 10.59 -3.80
CA PHE A 69 6.74 10.96 -3.87
C PHE A 69 7.61 10.06 -3.00
N GLN A 70 7.22 9.84 -1.74
CA GLN A 70 7.97 8.99 -0.82
C GLN A 70 8.06 7.54 -1.31
N ARG A 71 6.97 6.98 -1.86
CA ARG A 71 6.98 5.64 -2.48
C ARG A 71 7.90 5.58 -3.70
N ASN A 72 7.89 6.59 -4.58
CA ASN A 72 8.82 6.69 -5.72
C ASN A 72 10.27 6.80 -5.24
N PHE A 73 10.52 7.62 -4.22
CA PHE A 73 11.85 7.79 -3.65
C PHE A 73 12.37 6.50 -3.00
N ALA A 74 11.49 5.75 -2.30
CA ALA A 74 11.83 4.41 -1.80
C ALA A 74 12.18 3.45 -2.93
N ALA A 75 11.35 3.40 -3.99
CA ALA A 75 11.57 2.54 -5.16
C ALA A 75 12.89 2.84 -5.87
N LYS A 76 13.29 4.13 -5.95
CA LYS A 76 14.58 4.55 -6.52
C LYS A 76 15.77 4.05 -5.72
N ASN A 77 15.65 3.94 -4.38
CA ASN A 77 16.69 3.46 -3.48
C ASN A 77 16.61 1.95 -3.20
N ALA A 78 15.65 1.26 -3.78
CA ALA A 78 15.42 -0.16 -3.72
C ALA A 78 16.23 -0.90 -4.79
N VAL A 79 16.82 -2.06 -4.43
CA VAL A 79 17.75 -2.80 -5.30
C VAL A 79 17.19 -4.13 -5.80
N ASN A 80 16.05 -4.60 -5.26
CA ASN A 80 15.54 -5.93 -5.53
C ASN A 80 14.55 -6.00 -6.70
N GLU A 81 14.22 -7.22 -7.12
CA GLU A 81 13.36 -7.50 -8.28
C GLU A 81 11.92 -7.01 -8.09
N TYR A 82 11.37 -7.18 -6.88
CA TYR A 82 10.03 -6.76 -6.54
C TYR A 82 10.03 -5.68 -5.46
N LEU A 83 9.23 -4.65 -5.69
CA LEU A 83 8.91 -3.61 -4.72
C LEU A 83 7.64 -4.02 -3.98
N ILE A 84 7.66 -3.96 -2.66
CA ILE A 84 6.48 -4.13 -1.81
C ILE A 84 6.23 -2.81 -1.10
N PHE A 85 5.11 -2.17 -1.39
CA PHE A 85 4.68 -0.97 -0.69
C PHE A 85 3.72 -1.37 0.42
N PHE A 86 4.03 -0.99 1.65
CA PHE A 86 3.16 -1.06 2.81
C PHE A 86 2.92 0.34 3.38
N ASP A 87 1.72 0.56 3.93
CA ASP A 87 1.50 1.68 4.84
C ASP A 87 2.10 1.37 6.22
N ALA A 88 2.39 2.40 7.01
CA ALA A 88 3.06 2.26 8.31
C ALA A 88 2.18 1.62 9.41
N ASP A 89 0.85 1.60 9.21
CA ASP A 89 -0.15 1.17 10.19
C ASP A 89 -0.81 -0.17 9.86
N VAL A 90 -0.08 -1.03 9.15
CA VAL A 90 -0.54 -2.38 8.83
C VAL A 90 0.19 -3.45 9.64
N MET A 91 -0.38 -4.65 9.68
CA MET A 91 0.24 -5.85 10.24
C MET A 91 0.06 -7.02 9.29
N ILE A 92 1.02 -7.96 9.31
CA ILE A 92 1.03 -9.16 8.46
C ILE A 92 1.36 -10.41 9.29
N GLU A 93 0.88 -11.58 8.82
CA GLU A 93 1.23 -12.88 9.40
C GLU A 93 2.71 -13.22 9.15
N ASN A 94 3.30 -14.07 10.01
CA ASN A 94 4.73 -14.41 9.94
C ASN A 94 5.16 -15.10 8.63
N ASP A 95 4.26 -15.74 7.91
CA ASP A 95 4.48 -16.42 6.64
C ASP A 95 3.97 -15.63 5.41
N PHE A 96 3.65 -14.34 5.61
CA PHE A 96 3.06 -13.50 4.56
C PHE A 96 3.98 -13.38 3.34
N LEU A 97 5.24 -12.99 3.54
CA LEU A 97 6.20 -12.82 2.44
C LEU A 97 6.52 -14.15 1.74
N GLU A 98 6.55 -15.25 2.47
CA GLU A 98 6.74 -16.58 1.90
C GLU A 98 5.58 -16.96 0.99
N LYS A 99 4.32 -16.74 1.41
CA LYS A 99 3.13 -16.97 0.59
C LYS A 99 3.12 -16.11 -0.67
N ILE A 100 3.53 -14.84 -0.57
CA ILE A 100 3.68 -13.96 -1.74
C ILE A 100 4.76 -14.49 -2.68
N ASN A 101 5.94 -14.83 -2.16
CA ASN A 101 7.03 -15.38 -2.95
C ASN A 101 6.62 -16.65 -3.71
N ASN A 102 6.00 -17.60 -3.01
CA ASN A 102 5.52 -18.86 -3.60
C ASN A 102 4.50 -18.64 -4.73
N HIS A 103 3.71 -17.56 -4.65
CA HIS A 103 2.77 -17.20 -5.72
C HIS A 103 3.47 -16.61 -6.94
N LEU A 104 4.44 -15.71 -6.71
CA LEU A 104 5.25 -15.09 -7.77
C LEU A 104 6.14 -16.10 -8.51
N GLU A 105 6.63 -17.13 -7.83
CA GLU A 105 7.43 -18.20 -8.46
C GLU A 105 6.61 -19.11 -9.38
N LYS A 106 5.33 -19.30 -9.08
CA LYS A 106 4.42 -20.12 -9.90
C LYS A 106 3.88 -19.40 -11.12
N GLN A 107 3.85 -18.10 -11.10
CA GLN A 107 3.21 -17.28 -12.13
C GLN A 107 4.04 -16.02 -12.40
N ASN A 108 4.17 -15.65 -13.68
CA ASN A 108 4.84 -14.42 -14.06
C ASN A 108 3.89 -13.22 -13.85
N ILE A 109 3.94 -12.62 -12.65
CA ILE A 109 3.06 -11.54 -12.24
C ILE A 109 3.86 -10.25 -12.12
N ASP A 110 3.33 -9.16 -12.67
CA ASP A 110 3.93 -7.83 -12.60
C ASP A 110 3.41 -7.03 -11.43
N ILE A 111 2.10 -7.12 -11.12
CA ILE A 111 1.50 -6.47 -9.95
C ILE A 111 0.59 -7.43 -9.21
N LEU A 112 0.73 -7.46 -7.89
CA LEU A 112 -0.06 -8.30 -6.99
C LEU A 112 -0.54 -7.47 -5.80
N THR A 113 -1.80 -7.65 -5.44
CA THR A 113 -2.40 -7.15 -4.20
C THR A 113 -3.18 -8.25 -3.50
N THR A 114 -3.60 -8.00 -2.26
CA THR A 114 -4.34 -8.98 -1.45
C THR A 114 -5.62 -8.39 -0.88
N TRP A 115 -6.48 -9.26 -0.38
CA TRP A 115 -7.59 -8.86 0.47
C TRP A 115 -7.06 -8.26 1.78
N ASN A 116 -7.84 -7.34 2.33
CA ASN A 116 -7.53 -6.67 3.59
C ASN A 116 -8.47 -7.15 4.69
N LYS A 117 -8.00 -7.07 5.94
CA LYS A 117 -8.76 -7.34 7.14
C LYS A 117 -8.58 -6.19 8.14
N PRO A 118 -9.64 -5.69 8.83
CA PRO A 118 -9.47 -4.64 9.84
C PRO A 118 -8.77 -5.18 11.09
N ILE A 119 -7.95 -4.36 11.72
CA ILE A 119 -7.50 -4.54 13.10
C ILE A 119 -8.58 -3.94 14.01
N SER A 120 -9.63 -4.69 14.28
CA SER A 120 -10.79 -4.25 15.05
C SER A 120 -11.60 -5.42 15.57
N ASP A 121 -12.16 -5.27 16.75
CA ASP A 121 -13.11 -6.23 17.35
C ASP A 121 -14.57 -5.92 17.00
N LYS A 122 -14.82 -4.87 16.19
CA LYS A 122 -16.17 -4.45 15.81
C LYS A 122 -16.64 -5.19 14.56
N PRO A 123 -17.74 -5.96 14.61
CA PRO A 123 -18.26 -6.71 13.45
C PRO A 123 -18.55 -5.80 12.24
N VAL A 124 -18.94 -4.55 12.49
CA VAL A 124 -19.21 -3.58 11.41
C VAL A 124 -17.96 -3.29 10.58
N ASP A 125 -16.77 -3.27 11.17
CA ASP A 125 -15.51 -3.04 10.44
C ASP A 125 -15.16 -4.24 9.56
N GLU A 126 -15.36 -5.46 10.07
CA GLU A 126 -15.25 -6.71 9.28
C GLU A 126 -16.19 -6.67 8.06
N PHE A 127 -17.44 -6.28 8.26
CA PHE A 127 -18.41 -6.17 7.16
C PHE A 127 -18.00 -5.13 6.11
N ILE A 128 -17.53 -3.95 6.55
CA ILE A 128 -17.05 -2.89 5.64
C ILE A 128 -15.86 -3.40 4.80
N TYR A 129 -14.87 -4.05 5.42
CA TYR A 129 -13.72 -4.58 4.69
C TYR A 129 -14.10 -5.73 3.75
N LEU A 130 -15.04 -6.59 4.15
CA LEU A 130 -15.57 -7.63 3.25
C LEU A 130 -16.23 -7.00 2.03
N PHE A 131 -17.03 -5.95 2.23
CA PHE A 131 -17.65 -5.19 1.14
C PHE A 131 -16.59 -4.57 0.21
N VAL A 132 -15.57 -3.91 0.76
CA VAL A 132 -14.46 -3.34 -0.02
C VAL A 132 -13.73 -4.43 -0.83
N ASN A 133 -13.38 -5.55 -0.20
CA ASN A 133 -12.71 -6.65 -0.88
C ASN A 133 -13.53 -7.22 -2.05
N ILE A 134 -14.84 -7.40 -1.87
CA ILE A 134 -15.71 -7.96 -2.91
C ILE A 134 -15.98 -6.92 -4.00
N PHE A 135 -16.45 -5.73 -3.64
CA PHE A 135 -16.91 -4.73 -4.63
C PHE A 135 -15.75 -3.97 -5.26
N MET A 136 -14.77 -3.50 -4.46
CA MET A 136 -13.69 -2.65 -4.98
C MET A 136 -12.55 -3.47 -5.58
N LEU A 137 -12.31 -4.69 -5.12
CA LEU A 137 -11.22 -5.51 -5.63
C LEU A 137 -11.73 -6.60 -6.58
N GLU A 138 -12.63 -7.49 -6.14
CA GLU A 138 -13.04 -8.65 -6.95
C GLU A 138 -13.93 -8.32 -8.15
N LEU A 139 -14.96 -7.48 -7.99
CA LEU A 139 -15.89 -7.18 -9.08
C LEU A 139 -15.27 -6.25 -10.13
N ILE A 140 -14.41 -5.34 -9.70
CA ILE A 140 -13.81 -4.35 -10.60
C ILE A 140 -12.60 -4.93 -11.35
N LYS A 141 -11.89 -5.93 -10.78
CA LYS A 141 -10.63 -6.46 -11.34
C LYS A 141 -10.68 -6.90 -12.80
N LYS A 142 -11.84 -7.37 -13.29
CA LYS A 142 -12.00 -7.79 -14.69
C LYS A 142 -12.04 -6.62 -15.68
N LYS A 143 -12.50 -5.44 -15.24
CA LYS A 143 -12.65 -4.26 -16.09
C LYS A 143 -11.53 -3.25 -15.89
N SER A 144 -11.04 -3.14 -14.68
CA SER A 144 -10.00 -2.19 -14.30
C SER A 144 -9.43 -2.65 -12.95
N PRO A 145 -8.35 -3.43 -12.94
CA PRO A 145 -7.76 -3.90 -11.69
C PRO A 145 -7.37 -2.71 -10.82
N GLY A 146 -7.74 -2.81 -9.54
CA GLY A 146 -7.41 -1.85 -8.52
C GLY A 146 -6.46 -2.45 -7.49
N ALA A 147 -5.70 -1.61 -6.84
CA ALA A 147 -4.97 -1.95 -5.64
C ALA A 147 -5.46 -1.04 -4.50
N VAL A 148 -5.42 -1.53 -3.28
CA VAL A 148 -5.62 -0.70 -2.10
C VAL A 148 -4.23 -0.43 -1.53
N GLY A 149 -3.86 0.83 -1.37
CA GLY A 149 -2.51 1.31 -1.08
C GLY A 149 -1.83 0.73 0.15
N VAL A 150 -2.58 0.05 1.00
CA VAL A 150 -2.05 -0.63 2.19
C VAL A 150 -1.07 -1.77 1.87
N PHE A 151 -1.20 -2.39 0.68
CA PHE A 151 -0.27 -3.39 0.16
C PHE A 151 -0.30 -3.47 -1.37
N ILE A 152 0.85 -3.23 -1.98
CA ILE A 152 1.09 -3.42 -3.41
C ILE A 152 2.44 -4.10 -3.57
N CYS A 153 2.48 -5.25 -4.24
CA CYS A 153 3.71 -5.88 -4.70
C CYS A 153 3.80 -5.70 -6.21
N VAL A 154 4.89 -5.11 -6.71
CA VAL A 154 5.06 -4.84 -8.14
C VAL A 154 6.49 -5.16 -8.58
N ARG A 155 6.63 -5.74 -9.76
CA ARG A 155 7.94 -5.98 -10.38
C ARG A 155 8.60 -4.63 -10.69
N LYS A 156 9.82 -4.41 -10.21
CA LYS A 156 10.52 -3.13 -10.34
C LYS A 156 10.63 -2.66 -11.80
N LYS A 157 10.95 -3.56 -12.73
CA LYS A 157 11.02 -3.22 -14.17
C LYS A 157 9.70 -2.70 -14.73
N SER A 158 8.58 -3.28 -14.31
CA SER A 158 7.25 -2.88 -14.76
C SER A 158 6.84 -1.55 -14.13
N PHE A 159 7.17 -1.33 -12.86
CA PHE A 159 7.00 -0.06 -12.15
C PHE A 159 7.80 1.07 -12.80
N ASP A 160 9.08 0.85 -13.08
CA ASP A 160 9.97 1.83 -13.70
C ASP A 160 9.49 2.18 -15.13
N LYS A 161 9.02 1.18 -15.90
CA LYS A 161 8.53 1.38 -17.27
C LYS A 161 7.35 2.33 -17.37
N ILE A 162 6.45 2.33 -16.38
CA ILE A 162 5.30 3.24 -16.35
C ILE A 162 5.57 4.55 -15.61
N GLY A 163 6.80 4.77 -15.13
CA GLY A 163 7.20 5.98 -14.40
C GLY A 163 6.71 6.05 -12.95
N GLY A 164 6.39 4.90 -12.34
CA GLY A 164 6.00 4.83 -10.92
C GLY A 164 4.65 5.48 -10.59
N PHE A 165 4.51 5.94 -9.35
CA PHE A 165 3.34 6.71 -8.90
C PHE A 165 3.34 8.11 -9.50
N ARG A 166 2.15 8.63 -9.86
CA ARG A 166 1.99 10.03 -10.26
C ARG A 166 1.96 10.92 -9.03
N GLU A 167 2.99 11.74 -8.84
CA GLU A 167 3.18 12.54 -7.62
C GLU A 167 2.13 13.63 -7.42
N LYS A 168 1.46 14.06 -8.50
CA LYS A 168 0.35 15.03 -8.45
C LYS A 168 -0.97 14.39 -7.98
N VAL A 169 -1.03 13.06 -7.87
CA VAL A 169 -2.22 12.33 -7.43
C VAL A 169 -2.21 12.22 -5.91
N ASN A 170 -3.13 12.92 -5.25
CA ASN A 170 -3.23 12.96 -3.79
C ASN A 170 -4.25 11.96 -3.21
N PHE A 171 -5.06 11.32 -4.06
CA PHE A 171 -6.06 10.33 -3.67
C PHE A 171 -6.26 9.32 -4.78
N GLY A 172 -6.21 8.01 -4.45
CA GLY A 172 -6.36 6.92 -5.41
C GLY A 172 -5.13 6.68 -6.29
N GLU A 173 -3.94 7.06 -5.82
CA GLU A 173 -2.65 6.84 -6.47
C GLU A 173 -2.34 5.37 -6.70
N ASP A 174 -2.86 4.51 -5.81
CA ASP A 174 -2.79 3.06 -5.85
C ASP A 174 -3.64 2.47 -6.99
N PHE A 175 -4.86 2.96 -7.14
CA PHE A 175 -5.73 2.61 -8.27
C PHE A 175 -5.16 3.10 -9.60
N ASP A 176 -4.61 4.32 -9.65
CA ASP A 176 -3.95 4.86 -10.84
C ASP A 176 -2.77 3.99 -11.26
N LEU A 177 -1.91 3.61 -10.32
CA LEU A 177 -0.77 2.74 -10.58
C LEU A 177 -1.21 1.39 -11.16
N ALA A 178 -2.17 0.71 -10.50
CA ALA A 178 -2.65 -0.58 -10.92
C ALA A 178 -3.31 -0.52 -12.32
N LYS A 179 -4.11 0.53 -12.57
CA LYS A 179 -4.74 0.77 -13.87
C LYS A 179 -3.70 0.97 -14.98
N ARG A 180 -2.70 1.85 -14.77
CA ARG A 180 -1.66 2.12 -15.78
C ARG A 180 -0.82 0.90 -16.09
N LEU A 181 -0.50 0.06 -15.10
CA LEU A 181 0.16 -1.21 -15.31
C LEU A 181 -0.70 -2.15 -16.17
N HIS A 182 -1.97 -2.30 -15.82
CA HIS A 182 -2.90 -3.14 -16.59
C HIS A 182 -3.08 -2.65 -18.03
N ASP A 183 -3.31 -1.35 -18.24
CA ASP A 183 -3.49 -0.74 -19.57
C ASP A 183 -2.21 -0.87 -20.44
N SER A 184 -1.06 -1.00 -19.79
CA SER A 184 0.23 -1.27 -20.45
C SER A 184 0.48 -2.77 -20.72
N GLY A 185 -0.50 -3.64 -20.45
CA GLY A 185 -0.43 -5.08 -20.74
C GLY A 185 0.31 -5.91 -19.68
N PHE A 186 0.58 -5.36 -18.49
CA PHE A 186 1.20 -6.09 -17.40
C PHE A 186 0.22 -7.01 -16.67
N THR A 187 0.74 -8.14 -16.17
CA THR A 187 -0.06 -9.15 -15.50
C THR A 187 -0.42 -8.76 -14.08
N TYR A 188 -1.70 -8.89 -13.72
CA TYR A 188 -2.26 -8.53 -12.42
C TYR A 188 -2.77 -9.76 -11.67
N ALA A 189 -2.50 -9.82 -10.37
CA ALA A 189 -3.07 -10.81 -9.47
C ALA A 189 -3.70 -10.18 -8.23
N LEU A 190 -4.83 -10.73 -7.81
CA LEU A 190 -5.48 -10.45 -6.53
C LEU A 190 -5.60 -11.74 -5.73
N LEU A 191 -5.00 -11.77 -4.55
CA LEU A 191 -5.05 -12.92 -3.65
C LEU A 191 -6.07 -12.70 -2.53
N LYS A 192 -6.86 -13.75 -2.25
CA LYS A 192 -7.76 -13.74 -1.08
C LYS A 192 -7.01 -14.06 0.22
N LYS A 193 -5.85 -14.72 0.11
CA LYS A 193 -4.91 -15.04 1.20
C LYS A 193 -3.48 -15.01 0.65
N PRO A 194 -2.47 -14.59 1.42
CA PRO A 194 -2.61 -14.04 2.78
C PRO A 194 -3.37 -12.70 2.77
N LYS A 195 -3.84 -12.22 3.93
CA LYS A 195 -4.49 -10.92 4.08
C LYS A 195 -3.56 -9.93 4.78
N VAL A 196 -3.68 -8.65 4.45
CA VAL A 196 -3.07 -7.57 5.23
C VAL A 196 -4.05 -7.10 6.28
N HIS A 197 -3.61 -6.95 7.51
CA HIS A 197 -4.38 -6.42 8.62
C HIS A 197 -4.16 -4.90 8.67
N VAL A 198 -5.25 -4.13 8.64
CA VAL A 198 -5.23 -2.68 8.46
C VAL A 198 -5.80 -1.97 9.66
N SER A 199 -5.12 -0.94 10.14
CA SER A 199 -5.63 -0.08 11.21
C SER A 199 -6.94 0.59 10.80
N VAL A 200 -7.88 0.67 11.75
CA VAL A 200 -9.18 1.36 11.56
C VAL A 200 -9.16 2.79 12.08
N ARG A 201 -8.00 3.35 12.41
CA ARG A 201 -7.86 4.71 12.97
C ARG A 201 -8.58 5.78 12.15
N ARG A 202 -8.63 5.64 10.82
CA ARG A 202 -9.40 6.54 9.95
C ARG A 202 -10.90 6.43 10.20
N PHE A 203 -11.42 5.21 10.42
CA PHE A 203 -12.83 5.02 10.73
C PHE A 203 -13.21 5.64 12.05
N ASP A 204 -12.31 5.58 13.05
CA ASP A 204 -12.53 6.19 14.36
C ASP A 204 -12.48 7.71 14.30
N LYS A 205 -11.63 8.29 13.42
CA LYS A 205 -11.49 9.74 13.25
C LYS A 205 -12.54 10.36 12.32
N GLU A 206 -12.74 9.82 11.12
CA GLU A 206 -13.62 10.39 10.10
C GLU A 206 -15.08 9.88 10.23
N GLY A 207 -15.29 8.81 11.00
CA GLY A 207 -16.57 8.11 11.11
C GLY A 207 -16.79 7.08 10.00
N ARG A 208 -17.31 5.90 10.37
CA ARG A 208 -17.51 4.76 9.47
C ARG A 208 -18.44 5.08 8.31
N LEU A 209 -19.54 5.78 8.55
CA LEU A 209 -20.51 6.14 7.53
C LEU A 209 -19.91 7.09 6.48
N ASN A 210 -19.14 8.10 6.92
CA ASN A 210 -18.45 9.02 6.03
C ASN A 210 -17.44 8.31 5.14
N MET A 211 -16.69 7.35 5.70
CA MET A 211 -15.73 6.55 4.93
C MET A 211 -16.42 5.66 3.89
N ILE A 212 -17.57 5.05 4.22
CA ILE A 212 -18.36 4.26 3.27
C ILE A 212 -18.84 5.15 2.12
N ILE A 213 -19.44 6.31 2.43
CA ILE A 213 -19.93 7.25 1.42
C ILE A 213 -18.77 7.74 0.53
N LYS A 214 -17.63 8.08 1.12
CA LYS A 214 -16.42 8.52 0.40
C LYS A 214 -15.94 7.44 -0.58
N ASN A 215 -15.85 6.19 -0.13
CA ASN A 215 -15.43 5.06 -0.96
C ASN A 215 -16.45 4.74 -2.07
N LEU A 216 -17.76 4.77 -1.78
CA LEU A 216 -18.82 4.57 -2.78
C LEU A 216 -18.79 5.66 -3.85
N ARG A 217 -18.61 6.92 -3.46
CA ARG A 217 -18.45 8.03 -4.42
C ARG A 217 -17.19 7.85 -5.27
N ALA A 218 -16.06 7.49 -4.68
CA ALA A 218 -14.85 7.19 -5.43
C ALA A 218 -15.07 6.05 -6.43
N ALA A 219 -15.74 4.96 -6.02
CA ALA A 219 -16.07 3.83 -6.89
C ALA A 219 -16.97 4.24 -8.06
N THR A 220 -17.99 5.08 -7.83
CA THR A 220 -18.87 5.56 -8.90
C THR A 220 -18.12 6.41 -9.93
N TYR A 221 -17.21 7.28 -9.49
CA TYR A 221 -16.34 8.02 -10.41
C TYR A 221 -15.41 7.10 -11.19
N TYR A 222 -14.80 6.13 -10.53
CA TYR A 222 -13.93 5.14 -11.17
C TYR A 222 -14.64 4.32 -12.25
N LEU A 223 -15.90 3.93 -12.02
CA LEU A 223 -16.69 3.15 -12.98
C LEU A 223 -17.20 3.98 -14.17
N ARG A 224 -17.50 5.28 -13.95
CA ARG A 224 -18.06 6.17 -14.96
C ARG A 224 -17.00 6.73 -15.91
N ASP A 225 -15.86 7.15 -15.39
CA ASP A 225 -14.86 7.94 -16.10
C ASP A 225 -13.49 7.27 -16.06
N LYS A 226 -13.34 6.19 -16.84
CA LYS A 226 -12.13 5.36 -16.85
C LYS A 226 -10.84 6.10 -17.14
N ASN A 227 -10.87 7.16 -17.97
CA ASN A 227 -9.68 7.89 -18.40
C ASN A 227 -9.40 9.14 -17.56
N ASP A 228 -10.46 9.78 -17.01
CA ASP A 228 -10.36 11.07 -16.30
C ASP A 228 -10.65 10.93 -14.79
N PHE A 229 -10.72 9.69 -14.27
CA PHE A 229 -11.04 9.43 -12.87
C PHE A 229 -10.17 10.25 -11.92
N ILE A 230 -8.87 10.19 -12.12
CA ILE A 230 -7.88 10.87 -11.28
C ILE A 230 -8.09 12.39 -11.30
N ASP A 231 -8.22 12.99 -12.48
CA ASP A 231 -8.36 14.45 -12.61
C ASP A 231 -9.67 14.95 -11.98
N LYS A 232 -10.76 14.15 -12.10
CA LYS A 232 -12.06 14.50 -11.53
C LYS A 232 -12.17 14.37 -10.02
N ILE A 233 -11.36 13.49 -9.38
CA ILE A 233 -11.41 13.29 -7.92
C ILE A 233 -10.41 14.17 -7.17
N GLN A 234 -9.30 14.63 -7.81
CA GLN A 234 -8.24 15.38 -7.16
C GLN A 234 -8.73 16.62 -6.39
N GLY A 235 -9.73 17.33 -6.86
CA GLY A 235 -10.28 18.51 -6.17
C GLY A 235 -11.41 18.19 -5.16
N LYS A 236 -11.98 16.98 -5.20
CA LYS A 236 -13.20 16.62 -4.44
C LYS A 236 -12.92 15.83 -3.16
N PHE A 237 -11.78 15.14 -3.09
CA PHE A 237 -11.37 14.37 -1.93
C PHE A 237 -10.04 14.90 -1.39
N LYS A 238 -10.11 15.65 -0.28
CA LYS A 238 -8.89 16.03 0.44
C LYS A 238 -8.38 14.81 1.21
N HIS A 239 -7.16 14.40 0.92
CA HIS A 239 -6.43 13.41 1.70
C HIS A 239 -5.27 14.13 2.38
N GLU A 240 -5.29 14.18 3.70
CA GLU A 240 -4.25 14.84 4.49
C GLU A 240 -3.31 13.76 5.03
N PHE A 241 -2.25 13.48 4.28
CA PHE A 241 -1.18 12.57 4.70
C PHE A 241 -0.50 13.08 5.98
N GLY A 242 -0.34 12.20 6.98
CA GLY A 242 0.32 12.53 8.25
C GLY A 242 -0.52 13.30 9.28
N LYS A 243 -1.81 13.45 9.07
CA LYS A 243 -2.72 14.09 10.04
C LYS A 243 -3.59 13.11 10.83
N PHE A 244 -3.23 11.84 10.87
CA PHE A 244 -4.02 10.78 11.55
C PHE A 244 -3.36 10.29 12.82
#